data_dc606500ce573d694e72734abf77a096
#
_entry.id   dc606500ce573d694e72734abf77a096
#
_cell.length_a   1.000
_cell.length_b   1.000
_cell.length_c   1.000
_cell.angle_alpha   90.00
_cell.angle_beta   90.00
_cell.angle_gamma   90.00
#
_symmetry.space_group_name_H-M   'P 1'
#
loop_
_entity.id
_entity.type
_entity.pdbx_description
1 polymer ?
#
loop_
_entity_poly.entity_id
_entity_poly.type
_entity_poly.pdbx_seq_one_letter_code
_entity_poly.pdbx_strand_id
1 'polypeptide(L)'
;MNNTFTNRPVTMNENKNLLEIEEHMYILDDVKKPNVFRNMFPYSEIPKIPFNDRTVPHDMPKDIWITDTTFRDGQQSRAPYSTEQIVTIYDYLHRLGGENGLIRASEFFLYSKKDRDAVYKCLEKGYKFPEITSWIRASKEDFKLVKEIGMKETGILVSCSDYHIFMKLKMTRKQAMEHYLSVIKECLEEGISPRCHLEDITRADIYGYVVPFCLELMKLMKEYQIPIKIRACDTMGYGVNYPGAVIPRSVQGIIYALHTHAGVPHELLEWHGHNDFYKAVANATTAWLYGACAVNCSLLGIGERTGNIPL
;
A
#
# COMPACT_ATOMS: atom_id res chain seq x y z
N MET A 1 0.68 -29.81 10.72
CA MET A 1 0.28 -28.41 10.50
C MET A 1 0.29 -27.75 11.86
N ASN A 2 1.30 -26.98 12.18
CA ASN A 2 1.32 -26.23 13.43
C ASN A 2 0.37 -25.03 13.26
N ASN A 3 -0.75 -25.13 13.94
CA ASN A 3 -1.78 -24.11 13.96
C ASN A 3 -1.31 -22.99 14.90
N THR A 4 -0.46 -22.09 14.40
CA THR A 4 0.10 -20.97 15.19
C THR A 4 -0.95 -19.91 15.56
N PHE A 5 -2.21 -20.11 15.20
CA PHE A 5 -3.29 -19.14 15.43
C PHE A 5 -4.14 -19.35 16.67
N THR A 6 -3.96 -20.45 17.43
CA THR A 6 -5.00 -20.88 18.39
C THR A 6 -4.64 -20.85 19.87
N ASN A 7 -3.39 -20.59 20.26
CA ASN A 7 -3.02 -20.66 21.68
C ASN A 7 -2.16 -19.47 22.12
N ARG A 8 -2.68 -18.24 21.94
CA ARG A 8 -2.12 -17.11 22.69
C ARG A 8 -2.70 -17.17 24.11
N PRO A 9 -1.86 -17.15 25.15
CA PRO A 9 -2.37 -17.05 26.51
C PRO A 9 -3.17 -15.75 26.64
N VAL A 10 -4.35 -15.87 27.21
CA VAL A 10 -5.22 -14.76 27.54
C VAL A 10 -5.02 -14.50 29.02
N THR A 11 -4.63 -13.27 29.37
CA THR A 11 -4.46 -12.82 30.73
C THR A 11 -5.51 -11.83 31.13
N MET A 12 -5.98 -11.86 32.37
CA MET A 12 -6.87 -10.86 32.92
C MET A 12 -6.07 -9.65 33.39
N ASN A 13 -6.31 -8.50 32.77
CA ASN A 13 -5.82 -7.22 33.29
C ASN A 13 -6.80 -6.70 34.34
N GLU A 14 -6.50 -6.94 35.60
CA GLU A 14 -7.38 -6.58 36.71
C GLU A 14 -7.60 -5.05 36.83
N ASN A 15 -6.60 -4.25 36.48
CA ASN A 15 -6.71 -2.79 36.55
C ASN A 15 -7.71 -2.21 35.53
N LYS A 16 -7.85 -2.86 34.40
CA LYS A 16 -8.77 -2.46 33.31
C LYS A 16 -10.04 -3.29 33.28
N ASN A 17 -10.10 -4.37 34.08
CA ASN A 17 -11.13 -5.40 34.02
C ASN A 17 -11.35 -5.95 32.60
N LEU A 18 -10.24 -6.22 31.89
CA LEU A 18 -10.23 -6.70 30.50
C LEU A 18 -9.39 -7.94 30.38
N LEU A 19 -9.84 -8.85 29.50
CA LEU A 19 -9.04 -9.95 29.01
C LEU A 19 -8.12 -9.42 27.90
N GLU A 20 -6.82 -9.48 28.12
CA GLU A 20 -5.79 -9.09 27.16
C GLU A 20 -5.09 -10.33 26.63
N ILE A 21 -4.76 -10.31 25.34
CA ILE A 21 -3.91 -11.33 24.70
C ILE A 21 -2.47 -10.85 24.88
N GLU A 22 -1.56 -11.75 25.33
CA GLU A 22 -0.14 -11.42 25.41
C GLU A 22 0.36 -10.81 24.09
N GLU A 23 1.23 -9.82 24.21
CA GLU A 23 1.89 -9.21 23.06
C GLU A 23 2.59 -10.30 22.24
N HIS A 24 2.24 -10.35 20.97
CA HIS A 24 2.89 -11.25 20.03
C HIS A 24 4.07 -10.55 19.39
N MET A 25 5.24 -11.13 19.54
CA MET A 25 6.41 -10.67 18.80
C MET A 25 6.30 -11.14 17.35
N TYR A 26 6.11 -10.20 16.46
CA TYR A 26 6.10 -10.47 15.01
C TYR A 26 7.53 -10.47 14.51
N ILE A 27 8.08 -11.66 14.34
CA ILE A 27 9.41 -11.88 13.78
C ILE A 27 9.29 -12.37 12.34
N LEU A 28 10.31 -12.08 11.55
CA LEU A 28 10.37 -12.61 10.19
C LEU A 28 10.42 -14.13 10.22
N ASP A 29 9.47 -14.77 9.53
CA ASP A 29 9.52 -16.21 9.27
C ASP A 29 10.17 -16.44 7.89
N ASP A 30 11.48 -16.69 7.88
CA ASP A 30 12.25 -16.92 6.66
C ASP A 30 12.07 -18.37 6.17
N VAL A 31 10.89 -18.65 5.64
CA VAL A 31 10.51 -19.98 5.15
C VAL A 31 11.36 -20.43 3.97
N LYS A 32 11.69 -21.73 3.93
CA LYS A 32 12.47 -22.34 2.84
C LYS A 32 11.67 -22.49 1.53
N LYS A 33 10.37 -22.59 1.65
CA LYS A 33 9.44 -22.74 0.51
C LYS A 33 8.36 -21.67 0.54
N PRO A 34 7.94 -21.13 -0.62
CA PRO A 34 6.90 -20.11 -0.68
C PRO A 34 5.59 -20.62 -0.10
N ASN A 35 4.93 -19.80 0.70
CA ASN A 35 3.56 -20.01 1.12
C ASN A 35 2.62 -19.40 0.08
N VAL A 36 2.08 -20.21 -0.80
CA VAL A 36 1.21 -19.79 -1.90
C VAL A 36 -0.27 -20.03 -1.60
N PHE A 37 -0.60 -20.46 -0.38
CA PHE A 37 -1.96 -20.69 0.11
C PHE A 37 -2.84 -21.60 -0.78
N ARG A 38 -2.21 -22.55 -1.52
CA ARG A 38 -2.91 -23.44 -2.46
C ARG A 38 -3.95 -24.33 -1.81
N ASN A 39 -3.74 -24.68 -0.55
CA ASN A 39 -4.69 -25.43 0.27
C ASN A 39 -5.92 -24.62 0.67
N MET A 40 -5.82 -23.30 0.73
CA MET A 40 -6.92 -22.40 1.06
C MET A 40 -7.56 -21.81 -0.20
N PHE A 41 -6.75 -21.54 -1.22
CA PHE A 41 -7.17 -20.87 -2.47
C PHE A 41 -6.66 -21.67 -3.68
N PRO A 42 -7.28 -22.81 -4.00
CA PRO A 42 -6.90 -23.60 -5.18
C PRO A 42 -7.28 -22.83 -6.46
N TYR A 43 -6.34 -22.74 -7.41
CA TYR A 43 -6.58 -22.00 -8.66
C TYR A 43 -7.47 -22.73 -9.66
N SER A 44 -7.69 -24.03 -9.46
CA SER A 44 -8.54 -24.87 -10.29
C SER A 44 -10.02 -24.81 -9.93
N GLU A 45 -10.37 -24.11 -8.86
CA GLU A 45 -11.73 -24.01 -8.35
C GLU A 45 -12.14 -22.55 -8.17
N ILE A 46 -13.44 -22.31 -8.03
CA ILE A 46 -13.94 -21.01 -7.59
C ILE A 46 -13.28 -20.67 -6.26
N PRO A 47 -12.71 -19.45 -6.12
CA PRO A 47 -12.01 -19.06 -4.91
C PRO A 47 -12.84 -19.25 -3.66
N LYS A 48 -12.39 -20.12 -2.78
CA LYS A 48 -12.98 -20.30 -1.45
C LYS A 48 -12.33 -19.33 -0.50
N ILE A 49 -13.12 -18.58 0.24
CA ILE A 49 -12.65 -17.62 1.24
C ILE A 49 -12.95 -18.21 2.61
N PRO A 50 -11.94 -18.49 3.44
CA PRO A 50 -12.20 -18.94 4.81
C PRO A 50 -12.83 -17.81 5.62
N PHE A 51 -13.73 -18.18 6.50
CA PHE A 51 -14.39 -17.29 7.46
C PHE A 51 -14.13 -17.78 8.88
N ASN A 52 -14.18 -16.87 9.85
CA ASN A 52 -14.18 -17.17 11.26
C ASN A 52 -15.20 -16.25 11.97
N ASP A 53 -15.48 -16.52 13.23
CA ASP A 53 -16.43 -15.73 14.02
C ASP A 53 -15.81 -14.43 14.60
N ARG A 54 -14.58 -14.11 14.21
CA ARG A 54 -13.88 -12.91 14.68
C ARG A 54 -14.26 -11.72 13.83
N THR A 55 -14.59 -10.62 14.48
CA THR A 55 -14.84 -9.34 13.83
C THR A 55 -13.67 -8.40 14.10
N VAL A 56 -13.30 -7.61 13.09
CA VAL A 56 -12.33 -6.54 13.24
C VAL A 56 -13.09 -5.30 13.71
N PRO A 57 -12.64 -4.59 14.77
CA PRO A 57 -13.29 -3.36 15.20
C PRO A 57 -13.13 -2.25 14.17
N HIS A 58 -14.13 -1.39 14.04
CA HIS A 58 -13.99 -0.16 13.28
C HIS A 58 -12.99 0.76 13.97
N ASP A 59 -12.14 1.39 13.18
CA ASP A 59 -11.13 2.34 13.64
C ASP A 59 -10.91 3.41 12.57
N MET A 60 -11.96 4.19 12.34
CA MET A 60 -11.95 5.18 11.26
C MET A 60 -11.02 6.35 11.62
N PRO A 61 -10.11 6.76 10.72
CA PRO A 61 -9.25 7.90 10.93
C PRO A 61 -10.06 9.20 11.03
N LYS A 62 -9.49 10.20 11.68
CA LYS A 62 -10.10 11.52 11.84
C LYS A 62 -10.36 12.20 10.50
N ASP A 63 -9.41 12.11 9.60
CA ASP A 63 -9.48 12.68 8.26
C ASP A 63 -9.28 11.61 7.21
N ILE A 64 -10.06 11.67 6.14
CA ILE A 64 -9.92 10.79 4.98
C ILE A 64 -9.69 11.62 3.73
N TRP A 65 -8.92 11.07 2.79
CA TRP A 65 -8.64 11.71 1.50
C TRP A 65 -8.39 10.70 0.39
N ILE A 66 -8.21 11.21 -0.80
CA ILE A 66 -7.94 10.45 -2.02
C ILE A 66 -6.51 10.80 -2.48
N THR A 67 -5.81 9.82 -3.02
CA THR A 67 -4.64 10.04 -3.85
C THR A 67 -4.94 9.58 -5.27
N ASP A 68 -4.36 10.25 -6.25
CA ASP A 68 -4.58 9.98 -7.67
C ASP A 68 -3.40 9.24 -8.29
N THR A 69 -3.69 8.25 -9.12
CA THR A 69 -2.71 7.48 -9.90
C THR A 69 -3.00 7.49 -11.41
N THR A 70 -3.80 8.44 -11.87
CA THR A 70 -4.19 8.56 -13.29
C THR A 70 -2.97 8.67 -14.20
N PHE A 71 -1.95 9.43 -13.77
CA PHE A 71 -0.75 9.68 -14.58
C PHE A 71 0.33 8.62 -14.43
N ARG A 72 0.13 7.66 -13.54
CA ARG A 72 1.06 6.52 -13.38
C ARG A 72 0.35 5.22 -13.77
N ASP A 73 -0.54 4.68 -12.95
CA ASP A 73 -1.20 3.39 -13.19
C ASP A 73 -2.21 3.50 -14.35
N GLY A 74 -2.95 4.59 -14.41
CA GLY A 74 -3.88 4.87 -15.49
C GLY A 74 -3.23 4.91 -16.88
N GLN A 75 -2.00 5.40 -16.99
CA GLN A 75 -1.27 5.43 -18.27
C GLN A 75 -0.80 4.05 -18.76
N GLN A 76 -0.76 3.04 -17.89
CA GLN A 76 -0.31 1.68 -18.30
C GLN A 76 -1.33 0.95 -19.17
N SER A 77 -2.60 1.32 -19.12
CA SER A 77 -3.69 0.66 -19.85
C SER A 77 -4.05 1.31 -21.19
N ARG A 78 -3.38 2.38 -21.57
CA ARG A 78 -3.73 3.17 -22.75
C ARG A 78 -2.50 3.84 -23.37
N ALA A 79 -2.68 4.45 -24.54
CA ALA A 79 -1.66 5.36 -25.09
C ALA A 79 -1.37 6.48 -24.08
N PRO A 80 -0.10 6.79 -23.80
CA PRO A 80 0.28 7.82 -22.84
C PRO A 80 -0.36 9.17 -23.17
N TYR A 81 -0.79 9.89 -22.14
CA TYR A 81 -1.28 11.27 -22.29
C TYR A 81 -0.18 12.17 -22.84
N SER A 82 -0.57 13.18 -23.62
CA SER A 82 0.35 14.29 -23.94
C SER A 82 0.64 15.13 -22.71
N THR A 83 1.71 15.91 -22.74
CA THR A 83 2.04 16.87 -21.67
C THR A 83 0.87 17.82 -21.38
N GLU A 84 0.22 18.34 -22.43
CA GLU A 84 -0.91 19.27 -22.31
C GLU A 84 -2.12 18.59 -21.67
N GLN A 85 -2.40 17.34 -22.02
CA GLN A 85 -3.48 16.56 -21.40
C GLN A 85 -3.20 16.32 -19.91
N ILE A 86 -1.98 15.96 -19.54
CA ILE A 86 -1.58 15.77 -18.14
C ILE A 86 -1.80 17.05 -17.34
N VAL A 87 -1.32 18.19 -17.83
CA VAL A 87 -1.46 19.49 -17.16
C VAL A 87 -2.93 19.87 -17.02
N THR A 88 -3.75 19.66 -18.06
CA THR A 88 -5.18 19.94 -18.02
C THR A 88 -5.92 19.07 -17.01
N ILE A 89 -5.65 17.76 -17.00
CA ILE A 89 -6.26 16.82 -16.04
C ILE A 89 -5.81 17.16 -14.61
N TYR A 90 -4.54 17.51 -14.41
CA TYR A 90 -4.03 17.92 -13.11
C TYR A 90 -4.73 19.18 -12.57
N ASP A 91 -5.00 20.14 -13.43
CA ASP A 91 -5.81 21.33 -13.11
C ASP A 91 -7.23 20.96 -12.68
N TYR A 92 -7.86 20.00 -13.37
CA TYR A 92 -9.18 19.49 -12.98
C TYR A 92 -9.15 18.74 -11.65
N LEU A 93 -8.11 17.94 -11.39
CA LEU A 93 -7.95 17.25 -10.10
C LEU A 93 -7.79 18.24 -8.95
N HIS A 94 -7.04 19.35 -9.17
CA HIS A 94 -6.94 20.44 -8.21
C HIS A 94 -8.30 21.06 -7.90
N ARG A 95 -9.05 21.41 -8.95
CA ARG A 95 -10.39 22.01 -8.81
C ARG A 95 -11.39 21.06 -8.15
N LEU A 96 -11.34 19.77 -8.52
CA LEU A 96 -12.22 18.74 -7.96
C LEU A 96 -11.90 18.47 -6.47
N GLY A 97 -10.63 18.48 -6.09
CA GLY A 97 -10.18 18.30 -4.70
C GLY A 97 -10.51 19.48 -3.79
N GLY A 98 -10.72 20.65 -4.36
CA GLY A 98 -11.04 21.89 -3.63
C GLY A 98 -9.89 22.39 -2.75
N GLU A 99 -10.13 23.49 -2.05
CA GLU A 99 -9.11 24.17 -1.22
C GLU A 99 -8.59 23.30 -0.07
N ASN A 100 -9.43 22.43 0.46
CA ASN A 100 -9.05 21.50 1.55
C ASN A 100 -8.22 20.32 1.06
N GLY A 101 -8.05 20.14 -0.25
CA GLY A 101 -7.25 19.10 -0.84
C GLY A 101 -7.79 17.70 -0.55
N LEU A 102 -9.07 17.44 -0.83
CA LEU A 102 -9.63 16.09 -0.72
C LEU A 102 -8.86 15.12 -1.62
N ILE A 103 -8.43 15.56 -2.81
CA ILE A 103 -7.42 14.87 -3.61
C ILE A 103 -6.07 15.37 -3.13
N ARG A 104 -5.41 14.57 -2.28
CA ARG A 104 -4.22 14.99 -1.53
C ARG A 104 -2.94 14.96 -2.33
N ALA A 105 -2.76 13.95 -3.19
CA ALA A 105 -1.57 13.76 -4.00
C ALA A 105 -1.90 13.15 -5.35
N SER A 106 -1.06 13.40 -6.34
CA SER A 106 -1.10 12.76 -7.66
C SER A 106 0.27 12.18 -8.00
N GLU A 107 0.29 10.96 -8.50
CA GLU A 107 1.48 10.14 -8.71
C GLU A 107 1.86 10.11 -10.19
N PHE A 108 3.14 10.36 -10.47
CA PHE A 108 3.68 10.47 -11.83
C PHE A 108 4.81 9.48 -12.09
N PHE A 109 4.95 9.06 -13.33
CA PHE A 109 6.20 8.48 -13.82
C PHE A 109 7.23 9.59 -14.12
N LEU A 110 8.52 9.23 -14.00
CA LEU A 110 9.65 10.12 -14.28
C LEU A 110 10.59 9.62 -15.38
N TYR A 111 10.31 8.45 -15.95
CA TYR A 111 11.27 7.76 -16.82
C TYR A 111 11.43 8.42 -18.19
N SER A 112 10.38 8.94 -18.77
CA SER A 112 10.45 9.61 -20.08
C SER A 112 10.64 11.12 -19.94
N LYS A 113 11.27 11.74 -20.95
CA LYS A 113 11.36 13.21 -21.02
C LYS A 113 9.97 13.87 -20.96
N LYS A 114 9.01 13.30 -21.70
CA LYS A 114 7.63 13.79 -21.72
C LYS A 114 7.01 13.83 -20.32
N ASP A 115 7.21 12.76 -19.52
CA ASP A 115 6.65 12.70 -18.18
C ASP A 115 7.29 13.75 -17.27
N ARG A 116 8.62 13.93 -17.35
CA ARG A 116 9.30 14.99 -16.60
C ARG A 116 8.88 16.40 -17.03
N ASP A 117 8.74 16.65 -18.34
CA ASP A 117 8.25 17.94 -18.85
C ASP A 117 6.83 18.24 -18.34
N ALA A 118 5.97 17.22 -18.25
CA ALA A 118 4.63 17.35 -17.67
C ALA A 118 4.68 17.69 -16.17
N VAL A 119 5.54 17.00 -15.42
CA VAL A 119 5.75 17.25 -13.99
C VAL A 119 6.21 18.70 -13.75
N TYR A 120 7.20 19.19 -14.50
CA TYR A 120 7.66 20.59 -14.36
C TYR A 120 6.52 21.59 -14.62
N LYS A 121 5.74 21.41 -15.67
CA LYS A 121 4.59 22.27 -15.96
C LYS A 121 3.50 22.21 -14.87
N CYS A 122 3.29 21.04 -14.26
CA CYS A 122 2.37 20.91 -13.13
C CYS A 122 2.91 21.61 -11.87
N LEU A 123 4.22 21.51 -11.59
CA LEU A 123 4.86 22.24 -10.49
C LEU A 123 4.78 23.77 -10.65
N GLU A 124 4.92 24.27 -11.88
CA GLU A 124 4.78 25.71 -12.20
C GLU A 124 3.39 26.26 -11.84
N LYS A 125 2.35 25.42 -11.72
CA LYS A 125 1.02 25.84 -11.27
C LYS A 125 1.00 26.32 -9.81
N GLY A 126 1.96 25.89 -9.00
CA GLY A 126 2.07 26.30 -7.61
C GLY A 126 0.94 25.84 -6.70
N TYR A 127 0.16 24.81 -7.10
CA TYR A 127 -0.92 24.29 -6.28
C TYR A 127 -0.40 23.61 -5.03
N LYS A 128 -1.05 23.86 -3.89
CA LYS A 128 -0.79 23.10 -2.66
C LYS A 128 -1.24 21.65 -2.79
N PHE A 129 -2.39 21.44 -3.44
CA PHE A 129 -2.98 20.11 -3.67
C PHE A 129 -3.51 19.99 -5.10
N PRO A 130 -3.45 18.79 -5.72
CA PRO A 130 -2.73 17.61 -5.25
C PRO A 130 -1.23 17.85 -5.16
N GLU A 131 -0.57 17.29 -4.11
CA GLU A 131 0.89 17.23 -4.08
C GLU A 131 1.39 16.33 -5.21
N ILE A 132 2.44 16.75 -5.89
CA ILE A 132 3.04 15.96 -6.96
C ILE A 132 4.02 14.97 -6.33
N THR A 133 3.76 13.68 -6.54
CA THR A 133 4.62 12.59 -6.10
C THR A 133 5.07 11.75 -7.27
N SER A 134 6.16 11.03 -7.10
CA SER A 134 6.66 10.12 -8.13
C SER A 134 6.49 8.66 -7.74
N TRP A 135 6.73 7.79 -8.72
CA TRP A 135 6.84 6.35 -8.52
C TRP A 135 8.11 5.84 -9.20
N ILE A 136 8.87 5.05 -8.46
CA ILE A 136 10.09 4.39 -8.95
C ILE A 136 10.09 2.91 -8.56
N ARG A 137 10.94 2.13 -9.24
CA ARG A 137 11.29 0.78 -8.80
C ARG A 137 12.17 0.87 -7.55
N ALA A 138 12.27 -0.22 -6.79
CA ALA A 138 13.21 -0.32 -5.69
C ALA A 138 14.66 -0.43 -6.23
N SER A 139 15.16 0.66 -6.81
CA SER A 139 16.49 0.79 -7.40
C SER A 139 17.11 2.11 -6.99
N LYS A 140 18.35 2.05 -6.54
CA LYS A 140 19.13 3.23 -6.10
C LYS A 140 19.37 4.22 -7.23
N GLU A 141 19.53 3.73 -8.45
CA GLU A 141 19.75 4.56 -9.63
C GLU A 141 18.55 5.45 -9.96
N ASP A 142 17.34 4.99 -9.63
CA ASP A 142 16.12 5.73 -9.93
C ASP A 142 15.94 6.96 -9.00
N PHE A 143 16.62 7.04 -7.84
CA PHE A 143 16.56 8.22 -6.96
C PHE A 143 17.14 9.48 -7.61
N LYS A 144 18.07 9.35 -8.56
CA LYS A 144 18.59 10.50 -9.30
C LYS A 144 17.49 11.29 -9.98
N LEU A 145 16.51 10.59 -10.57
CA LEU A 145 15.37 11.21 -11.24
C LEU A 145 14.49 12.00 -10.26
N VAL A 146 14.28 11.44 -9.06
CA VAL A 146 13.49 12.08 -7.99
C VAL A 146 14.18 13.36 -7.52
N LYS A 147 15.50 13.30 -7.31
CA LYS A 147 16.32 14.44 -6.87
C LYS A 147 16.42 15.55 -7.90
N GLU A 148 16.65 15.20 -9.18
CA GLU A 148 16.76 16.17 -10.28
C GLU A 148 15.51 17.05 -10.39
N ILE A 149 14.33 16.50 -10.07
CA ILE A 149 13.06 17.23 -10.11
C ILE A 149 12.80 17.95 -8.77
N GLY A 150 13.53 17.63 -7.71
CA GLY A 150 13.36 18.22 -6.38
C GLY A 150 12.11 17.72 -5.64
N MET A 151 11.65 16.50 -5.93
CA MET A 151 10.51 15.89 -5.25
C MET A 151 10.83 15.51 -3.81
N LYS A 152 9.85 15.70 -2.93
CA LYS A 152 9.96 15.39 -1.49
C LYS A 152 9.47 14.00 -1.13
N GLU A 153 8.71 13.36 -2.02
CA GLU A 153 8.10 12.05 -1.79
C GLU A 153 8.15 11.21 -3.07
N THR A 154 8.40 9.91 -2.91
CA THR A 154 8.35 8.94 -3.99
C THR A 154 7.74 7.61 -3.57
N GLY A 155 6.92 7.03 -4.43
CA GLY A 155 6.47 5.64 -4.30
C GLY A 155 7.60 4.68 -4.65
N ILE A 156 7.79 3.64 -3.83
CA ILE A 156 8.77 2.57 -4.02
C ILE A 156 8.02 1.25 -4.07
N LEU A 157 8.18 0.49 -5.17
CA LEU A 157 7.55 -0.82 -5.30
C LEU A 157 8.25 -1.84 -4.42
N VAL A 158 7.49 -2.43 -3.50
CA VAL A 158 7.95 -3.46 -2.56
C VAL A 158 7.08 -4.70 -2.71
N SER A 159 7.59 -5.74 -3.35
CA SER A 159 6.86 -7.01 -3.45
C SER A 159 6.80 -7.71 -2.10
N CYS A 160 5.61 -8.09 -1.63
CA CYS A 160 5.43 -8.66 -0.31
C CYS A 160 4.84 -10.09 -0.30
N SER A 161 4.35 -10.61 -1.43
CA SER A 161 3.89 -11.99 -1.51
C SER A 161 5.01 -12.96 -1.84
N ASP A 162 4.91 -14.19 -1.33
CA ASP A 162 5.86 -15.25 -1.67
C ASP A 162 5.85 -15.60 -3.16
N TYR A 163 4.74 -15.35 -3.88
CA TYR A 163 4.72 -15.44 -5.34
C TYR A 163 5.74 -14.53 -5.99
N HIS A 164 5.82 -13.29 -5.54
CA HIS A 164 6.77 -12.34 -6.09
C HIS A 164 8.17 -12.54 -5.53
N ILE A 165 8.31 -12.76 -4.24
CA ILE A 165 9.62 -12.93 -3.59
C ILE A 165 10.36 -14.15 -4.16
N PHE A 166 9.73 -15.32 -4.14
CA PHE A 166 10.39 -16.55 -4.57
C PHE A 166 10.38 -16.76 -6.09
N MET A 167 9.27 -16.44 -6.77
CA MET A 167 9.09 -16.80 -8.19
C MET A 167 9.53 -15.69 -9.15
N LYS A 168 9.32 -14.42 -8.79
CA LYS A 168 9.69 -13.25 -9.61
C LYS A 168 11.11 -12.79 -9.28
N LEU A 169 11.39 -12.54 -7.98
CA LEU A 169 12.67 -11.98 -7.53
C LEU A 169 13.75 -13.03 -7.30
N LYS A 170 13.38 -14.31 -7.13
CA LYS A 170 14.30 -15.42 -6.83
C LYS A 170 15.08 -15.20 -5.52
N MET A 171 14.42 -14.62 -4.52
CA MET A 171 14.99 -14.31 -3.21
C MET A 171 14.30 -15.09 -2.11
N THR A 172 14.95 -15.22 -0.95
CA THR A 172 14.29 -15.57 0.31
C THR A 172 13.60 -14.33 0.88
N ARG A 173 12.68 -14.49 1.84
CA ARG A 173 12.04 -13.38 2.54
C ARG A 173 13.06 -12.46 3.21
N LYS A 174 14.10 -13.04 3.83
CA LYS A 174 15.18 -12.27 4.46
C LYS A 174 15.95 -11.41 3.45
N GLN A 175 16.35 -12.00 2.32
CA GLN A 175 17.03 -11.26 1.26
C GLN A 175 16.17 -10.12 0.69
N ALA A 176 14.88 -10.37 0.46
CA ALA A 176 13.96 -9.35 -0.02
C ALA A 176 13.80 -8.21 1.00
N MET A 177 13.64 -8.54 2.29
CA MET A 177 13.56 -7.54 3.36
C MET A 177 14.84 -6.70 3.44
N GLU A 178 16.00 -7.31 3.48
CA GLU A 178 17.30 -6.62 3.54
C GLU A 178 17.50 -5.70 2.33
N HIS A 179 17.16 -6.18 1.13
CA HIS A 179 17.23 -5.39 -0.10
C HIS A 179 16.33 -4.13 -0.02
N TYR A 180 15.04 -4.30 0.30
CA TYR A 180 14.11 -3.18 0.37
C TYR A 180 14.47 -2.19 1.47
N LEU A 181 14.86 -2.66 2.66
CA LEU A 181 15.31 -1.77 3.73
C LEU A 181 16.55 -0.96 3.33
N SER A 182 17.48 -1.55 2.56
CA SER A 182 18.66 -0.81 2.08
C SER A 182 18.28 0.33 1.11
N VAL A 183 17.32 0.08 0.22
CA VAL A 183 16.81 1.08 -0.74
C VAL A 183 16.06 2.20 0.00
N ILE A 184 15.24 1.83 0.99
CA ILE A 184 14.46 2.79 1.78
C ILE A 184 15.39 3.68 2.64
N LYS A 185 16.42 3.11 3.26
CA LYS A 185 17.44 3.88 4.00
C LYS A 185 18.09 4.93 3.12
N GLU A 186 18.51 4.56 1.91
CA GLU A 186 19.11 5.52 0.98
C GLU A 186 18.12 6.62 0.59
N CYS A 187 16.84 6.31 0.38
CA CYS A 187 15.80 7.31 0.15
C CYS A 187 15.72 8.31 1.32
N LEU A 188 15.75 7.81 2.55
CA LEU A 188 15.70 8.64 3.78
C LEU A 188 16.98 9.48 3.96
N GLU A 189 18.16 8.91 3.66
CA GLU A 189 19.43 9.61 3.68
C GLU A 189 19.47 10.80 2.71
N GLU A 190 18.71 10.70 1.61
CA GLU A 190 18.53 11.76 0.65
C GLU A 190 17.44 12.79 1.04
N GLY A 191 16.84 12.64 2.23
CA GLY A 191 15.78 13.53 2.72
C GLY A 191 14.43 13.34 2.01
N ILE A 192 14.21 12.23 1.30
CA ILE A 192 13.00 11.94 0.55
C ILE A 192 12.11 11.01 1.40
N SER A 193 10.81 11.34 1.50
CA SER A 193 9.82 10.49 2.15
C SER A 193 9.43 9.31 1.23
N PRO A 194 9.69 8.06 1.63
CA PRO A 194 9.27 6.91 0.83
C PRO A 194 7.81 6.56 1.10
N ARG A 195 7.06 6.23 0.03
CA ARG A 195 5.78 5.52 0.10
C ARG A 195 6.00 4.09 -0.35
N CYS A 196 6.01 3.16 0.58
CA CYS A 196 6.22 1.74 0.30
C CYS A 196 4.92 1.12 -0.24
N HIS A 197 4.92 0.75 -1.52
CA HIS A 197 3.82 0.04 -2.17
C HIS A 197 3.98 -1.46 -1.92
N LEU A 198 3.22 -2.01 -0.97
CA LEU A 198 3.23 -3.43 -0.64
C LEU A 198 2.50 -4.24 -1.72
N GLU A 199 3.21 -4.52 -2.82
CA GLU A 199 2.68 -5.20 -4.00
C GLU A 199 2.20 -6.61 -3.65
N ASP A 200 0.96 -6.93 -4.05
CA ASP A 200 0.35 -8.25 -3.93
C ASP A 200 0.03 -8.68 -2.48
N ILE A 201 -0.40 -7.69 -1.67
CA ILE A 201 -0.63 -7.91 -0.24
C ILE A 201 -1.74 -8.94 0.05
N THR A 202 -2.73 -9.06 -0.83
CA THR A 202 -3.84 -10.00 -0.68
C THR A 202 -3.46 -11.47 -0.93
N ARG A 203 -2.19 -11.75 -1.26
CA ARG A 203 -1.58 -13.08 -1.31
C ARG A 203 -0.36 -13.21 -0.41
N ALA A 204 -0.08 -12.21 0.41
CA ALA A 204 1.10 -12.17 1.27
C ALA A 204 0.84 -12.87 2.61
N ASP A 205 1.93 -13.31 3.23
CA ASP A 205 1.93 -13.74 4.63
C ASP A 205 1.98 -12.51 5.54
N ILE A 206 0.80 -12.08 5.99
CA ILE A 206 0.64 -10.81 6.73
C ILE A 206 1.45 -10.84 8.02
N TYR A 207 1.34 -11.89 8.82
CA TYR A 207 2.00 -11.94 10.13
C TYR A 207 3.44 -12.46 10.07
N GLY A 208 3.77 -13.33 9.10
CA GLY A 208 5.12 -13.88 8.98
C GLY A 208 6.08 -13.02 8.15
N TYR A 209 5.55 -12.04 7.37
CA TYR A 209 6.39 -11.18 6.55
C TYR A 209 5.99 -9.70 6.58
N VAL A 210 4.72 -9.36 6.29
CA VAL A 210 4.32 -7.97 6.08
C VAL A 210 4.43 -7.15 7.37
N VAL A 211 3.86 -7.65 8.47
CA VAL A 211 3.94 -6.97 9.78
C VAL A 211 5.39 -6.84 10.26
N PRO A 212 6.24 -7.89 10.26
CA PRO A 212 7.65 -7.75 10.58
C PRO A 212 8.37 -6.71 9.73
N PHE A 213 8.14 -6.68 8.42
CA PHE A 213 8.73 -5.69 7.53
C PHE A 213 8.28 -4.26 7.88
N CYS A 214 6.99 -4.04 8.11
CA CYS A 214 6.47 -2.73 8.49
C CYS A 214 6.98 -2.26 9.87
N LEU A 215 7.21 -3.18 10.82
CA LEU A 215 7.85 -2.85 12.09
C LEU A 215 9.26 -2.28 11.89
N GLU A 216 10.06 -2.86 10.98
CA GLU A 216 11.36 -2.30 10.63
C GLU A 216 11.24 -0.91 9.96
N LEU A 217 10.23 -0.72 9.09
CA LEU A 217 9.96 0.60 8.50
C LEU A 217 9.60 1.65 9.56
N MET A 218 8.81 1.28 10.57
CA MET A 218 8.45 2.20 11.67
C MET A 218 9.65 2.52 12.56
N LYS A 219 10.61 1.61 12.70
CA LYS A 219 11.90 1.90 13.36
C LYS A 219 12.71 2.93 12.57
N LEU A 220 12.85 2.72 11.24
CA LEU A 220 13.54 3.68 10.38
C LEU A 220 12.88 5.06 10.39
N MET A 221 11.55 5.10 10.35
CA MET A 221 10.81 6.36 10.45
C MET A 221 11.15 7.14 11.74
N LYS A 222 11.28 6.45 12.87
CA LYS A 222 11.69 7.04 14.15
C LYS A 222 13.14 7.47 14.15
N GLU A 223 14.02 6.70 13.51
CA GLU A 223 15.46 7.00 13.43
C GLU A 223 15.73 8.24 12.59
N TYR A 224 15.14 8.31 11.39
CA TYR A 224 15.39 9.40 10.45
C TYR A 224 14.49 10.62 10.65
N GLN A 225 13.42 10.52 11.44
CA GLN A 225 12.40 11.57 11.62
C GLN A 225 11.75 12.02 10.29
N ILE A 226 11.69 11.13 9.31
CA ILE A 226 11.05 11.32 8.01
C ILE A 226 9.88 10.34 7.90
N PRO A 227 8.68 10.81 7.53
CA PRO A 227 7.52 9.92 7.37
C PRO A 227 7.76 8.82 6.34
N ILE A 228 7.37 7.58 6.68
CA ILE A 228 7.33 6.45 5.76
C ILE A 228 5.87 6.07 5.58
N LYS A 229 5.32 6.29 4.38
CA LYS A 229 3.95 5.94 4.05
C LYS A 229 3.87 4.48 3.59
N ILE A 230 2.77 3.83 3.93
CA ILE A 230 2.50 2.43 3.58
C ILE A 230 1.25 2.37 2.70
N ARG A 231 1.40 1.87 1.49
CA ARG A 231 0.30 1.61 0.57
C ARG A 231 0.07 0.10 0.48
N ALA A 232 -1.05 -0.37 1.00
CA ALA A 232 -1.49 -1.75 0.85
C ALA A 232 -2.08 -1.95 -0.55
N CYS A 233 -1.42 -2.77 -1.39
CA CYS A 233 -1.80 -2.92 -2.80
C CYS A 233 -2.49 -4.28 -3.05
N ASP A 234 -3.78 -4.24 -3.27
CA ASP A 234 -4.57 -5.38 -3.77
C ASP A 234 -4.36 -5.52 -5.28
N THR A 235 -3.17 -5.96 -5.65
CA THR A 235 -2.67 -6.03 -7.03
C THR A 235 -3.55 -6.85 -7.96
N MET A 236 -4.18 -7.91 -7.43
CA MET A 236 -5.00 -8.84 -8.21
C MET A 236 -6.50 -8.65 -7.99
N GLY A 237 -6.91 -7.66 -7.20
CA GLY A 237 -8.32 -7.43 -6.87
C GLY A 237 -8.95 -8.55 -6.02
N TYR A 238 -8.12 -9.31 -5.30
CA TYR A 238 -8.59 -10.47 -4.51
C TYR A 238 -9.15 -10.09 -3.13
N GLY A 239 -8.96 -8.86 -2.71
CA GLY A 239 -9.49 -8.37 -1.45
C GLY A 239 -11.00 -8.52 -1.34
N VAL A 240 -11.46 -8.82 -0.14
CA VAL A 240 -12.89 -8.88 0.18
C VAL A 240 -13.17 -8.16 1.49
N ASN A 241 -14.34 -7.55 1.54
CA ASN A 241 -14.81 -6.78 2.70
C ASN A 241 -15.88 -7.51 3.52
N TYR A 242 -16.05 -8.81 3.32
CA TYR A 242 -17.08 -9.59 4.02
C TYR A 242 -16.74 -9.70 5.52
N PRO A 243 -17.73 -9.50 6.40
CA PRO A 243 -17.55 -9.76 7.83
C PRO A 243 -17.03 -11.18 8.07
N GLY A 244 -16.06 -11.31 8.97
CA GLY A 244 -15.48 -12.62 9.30
C GLY A 244 -14.52 -13.20 8.26
N ALA A 245 -14.31 -12.55 7.11
CA ALA A 245 -13.29 -12.97 6.16
C ALA A 245 -11.91 -12.89 6.82
N VAL A 246 -11.06 -13.89 6.58
CA VAL A 246 -9.72 -13.95 7.17
C VAL A 246 -8.65 -13.42 6.21
N ILE A 247 -7.53 -13.01 6.77
CA ILE A 247 -6.33 -12.67 5.99
C ILE A 247 -5.81 -13.92 5.23
N PRO A 248 -5.15 -13.72 4.09
CA PRO A 248 -4.73 -12.46 3.48
C PRO A 248 -5.80 -11.78 2.58
N ARG A 249 -7.05 -12.26 2.56
CA ARG A 249 -8.10 -11.71 1.69
C ARG A 249 -8.93 -10.60 2.34
N SER A 250 -8.99 -10.55 3.66
CA SER A 250 -9.78 -9.57 4.40
C SER A 250 -9.16 -8.18 4.34
N VAL A 251 -9.85 -7.21 3.71
CA VAL A 251 -9.41 -5.81 3.67
C VAL A 251 -9.30 -5.24 5.08
N GLN A 252 -10.35 -5.38 5.89
CA GLN A 252 -10.37 -4.93 7.28
C GLN A 252 -9.28 -5.61 8.11
N GLY A 253 -9.04 -6.91 7.89
CA GLY A 253 -7.99 -7.65 8.60
C GLY A 253 -6.58 -7.17 8.24
N ILE A 254 -6.32 -6.84 6.97
CA ILE A 254 -5.04 -6.28 6.52
C ILE A 254 -4.81 -4.90 7.14
N ILE A 255 -5.79 -4.00 7.04
CA ILE A 255 -5.67 -2.63 7.58
C ILE A 255 -5.46 -2.68 9.10
N TYR A 256 -6.24 -3.50 9.81
CA TYR A 256 -6.06 -3.72 11.24
C TYR A 256 -4.65 -4.23 11.58
N ALA A 257 -4.14 -5.21 10.84
CA ALA A 257 -2.80 -5.74 11.09
C ALA A 257 -1.70 -4.68 10.88
N LEU A 258 -1.82 -3.87 9.84
CA LEU A 258 -0.86 -2.79 9.56
C LEU A 258 -0.92 -1.69 10.63
N HIS A 259 -2.12 -1.26 11.03
CA HIS A 259 -2.27 -0.21 12.02
C HIS A 259 -1.94 -0.73 13.44
N THR A 260 -2.63 -1.78 13.89
CA THR A 260 -2.57 -2.23 15.28
C THR A 260 -1.30 -3.03 15.60
N HIS A 261 -0.88 -3.92 14.69
CA HIS A 261 0.25 -4.82 14.95
C HIS A 261 1.58 -4.28 14.44
N ALA A 262 1.58 -3.58 13.31
CA ALA A 262 2.80 -2.97 12.79
C ALA A 262 3.01 -1.52 13.24
N GLY A 263 2.01 -0.91 13.88
CA GLY A 263 2.08 0.46 14.42
C GLY A 263 2.11 1.55 13.34
N VAL A 264 1.58 1.27 12.14
CA VAL A 264 1.50 2.28 11.08
C VAL A 264 0.44 3.31 11.44
N PRO A 265 0.78 4.61 11.55
CA PRO A 265 -0.21 5.66 11.81
C PRO A 265 -1.27 5.74 10.72
N HIS A 266 -2.50 6.09 11.07
CA HIS A 266 -3.61 6.22 10.12
C HIS A 266 -3.27 7.11 8.94
N GLU A 267 -2.69 8.28 9.20
CA GLU A 267 -2.31 9.29 8.22
C GLU A 267 -1.21 8.85 7.24
N LEU A 268 -0.54 7.75 7.55
CA LEU A 268 0.51 7.16 6.71
C LEU A 268 0.05 5.87 6.02
N LEU A 269 -1.20 5.45 6.23
CA LEU A 269 -1.75 4.21 5.69
C LEU A 269 -2.72 4.48 4.55
N GLU A 270 -2.50 3.79 3.43
CA GLU A 270 -3.25 3.95 2.19
C GLU A 270 -3.63 2.59 1.60
N TRP A 271 -4.81 2.53 0.99
CA TRP A 271 -5.27 1.37 0.22
C TRP A 271 -5.25 1.66 -1.28
N HIS A 272 -4.70 0.73 -2.06
CA HIS A 272 -4.77 0.70 -3.52
C HIS A 272 -5.37 -0.62 -3.96
N GLY A 273 -6.33 -0.60 -4.87
CA GLY A 273 -7.00 -1.83 -5.34
C GLY A 273 -7.30 -1.80 -6.82
N HIS A 274 -7.08 -2.97 -7.47
CA HIS A 274 -7.56 -3.24 -8.81
C HIS A 274 -8.97 -3.78 -8.80
N ASN A 275 -9.69 -3.62 -9.90
CA ASN A 275 -11.13 -3.87 -9.98
C ASN A 275 -11.50 -5.19 -10.69
N ASP A 276 -10.59 -6.16 -10.68
CA ASP A 276 -10.76 -7.44 -11.41
C ASP A 276 -12.02 -8.20 -11.04
N PHE A 277 -12.51 -8.05 -9.83
CA PHE A 277 -13.75 -8.65 -9.33
C PHE A 277 -14.84 -7.63 -8.98
N TYR A 278 -14.74 -6.40 -9.52
CA TYR A 278 -15.71 -5.32 -9.32
C TYR A 278 -15.97 -4.93 -7.86
N LYS A 279 -14.95 -5.08 -6.99
CA LYS A 279 -15.03 -4.79 -5.56
C LYS A 279 -14.16 -3.60 -5.13
N ALA A 280 -13.45 -2.97 -6.05
CA ALA A 280 -12.47 -1.95 -5.72
C ALA A 280 -13.06 -0.81 -4.87
N VAL A 281 -14.27 -0.31 -5.20
CA VAL A 281 -14.94 0.75 -4.43
C VAL A 281 -15.34 0.27 -3.04
N ALA A 282 -15.95 -0.91 -2.94
CA ALA A 282 -16.35 -1.48 -1.65
C ALA A 282 -15.15 -1.74 -0.75
N ASN A 283 -14.04 -2.24 -1.31
CA ASN A 283 -12.80 -2.45 -0.58
C ASN A 283 -12.16 -1.13 -0.12
N ALA A 284 -12.18 -0.10 -0.97
CA ALA A 284 -11.66 1.23 -0.64
C ALA A 284 -12.40 1.87 0.54
N THR A 285 -13.73 1.86 0.50
CA THR A 285 -14.56 2.39 1.62
C THR A 285 -14.36 1.57 2.89
N THR A 286 -14.20 0.26 2.77
CA THR A 286 -13.85 -0.60 3.90
C THR A 286 -12.49 -0.23 4.49
N ALA A 287 -11.48 0.02 3.66
CA ALA A 287 -10.17 0.44 4.16
C ALA A 287 -10.25 1.72 4.99
N TRP A 288 -11.03 2.72 4.57
CA TRP A 288 -11.29 3.93 5.38
C TRP A 288 -11.94 3.62 6.73
N LEU A 289 -12.98 2.77 6.74
CA LEU A 289 -13.71 2.43 7.97
C LEU A 289 -12.82 1.71 9.00
N TYR A 290 -11.75 1.07 8.57
CA TYR A 290 -10.89 0.26 9.42
C TYR A 290 -9.48 0.83 9.63
N GLY A 291 -9.21 2.07 9.17
CA GLY A 291 -8.00 2.78 9.62
C GLY A 291 -7.09 3.35 8.54
N ALA A 292 -7.31 3.11 7.26
CA ALA A 292 -6.56 3.80 6.21
C ALA A 292 -7.11 5.22 6.04
N CYS A 293 -6.26 6.24 6.09
CA CYS A 293 -6.72 7.61 5.82
C CYS A 293 -6.85 7.89 4.33
N ALA A 294 -6.13 7.17 3.47
CA ALA A 294 -6.11 7.39 2.04
C ALA A 294 -6.58 6.17 1.25
N VAL A 295 -7.23 6.44 0.12
CA VAL A 295 -7.45 5.48 -0.95
C VAL A 295 -6.88 6.01 -2.26
N ASN A 296 -6.25 5.12 -3.03
CA ASN A 296 -5.60 5.46 -4.27
C ASN A 296 -6.52 5.16 -5.45
N CYS A 297 -6.98 6.20 -6.12
CA CYS A 297 -7.94 6.16 -7.21
C CYS A 297 -7.31 6.58 -8.53
N SER A 298 -8.00 6.32 -9.62
CA SER A 298 -7.72 6.93 -10.91
C SER A 298 -8.97 7.55 -11.50
N LEU A 299 -8.80 8.56 -12.34
CA LEU A 299 -9.92 9.20 -13.03
C LEU A 299 -10.71 8.16 -13.83
N LEU A 300 -12.01 8.05 -13.56
CA LEU A 300 -12.92 7.04 -14.16
C LEU A 300 -12.48 5.58 -13.95
N GLY A 301 -11.61 5.31 -12.99
CA GLY A 301 -11.08 3.97 -12.75
C GLY A 301 -10.14 3.44 -13.82
N ILE A 302 -9.54 4.31 -14.64
CA ILE A 302 -8.60 3.89 -15.69
C ILE A 302 -7.39 3.19 -15.05
N GLY A 303 -7.01 2.03 -15.55
CA GLY A 303 -5.87 1.25 -15.03
C GLY A 303 -5.71 -0.07 -15.75
N GLU A 304 -4.72 -0.84 -15.32
CA GLU A 304 -4.47 -2.17 -15.89
C GLU A 304 -5.70 -3.09 -15.80
N ARG A 305 -5.84 -3.98 -16.75
CA ARG A 305 -6.91 -5.01 -16.84
C ARG A 305 -8.30 -4.39 -16.77
N THR A 306 -9.02 -4.59 -15.67
CA THR A 306 -10.38 -4.06 -15.45
C THR A 306 -10.39 -2.68 -14.78
N GLY A 307 -9.21 -2.12 -14.50
CA GLY A 307 -9.04 -0.79 -13.93
C GLY A 307 -8.77 -0.78 -12.43
N ASN A 308 -8.76 0.44 -11.90
CA ASN A 308 -8.52 0.77 -10.50
C ASN A 308 -9.80 1.21 -9.78
N ILE A 309 -9.66 1.69 -8.56
CA ILE A 309 -10.73 2.39 -7.84
C ILE A 309 -11.06 3.66 -8.63
N PRO A 310 -12.30 3.85 -9.09
CA PRO A 310 -12.69 5.09 -9.78
C PRO A 310 -12.74 6.27 -8.80
N LEU A 311 -12.24 7.40 -9.27
CA LEU A 311 -12.35 8.68 -8.58
C LEU A 311 -13.77 9.23 -8.72
#